data_ff1ab505b2a2dad32d1b673e712dc197
#
_entry.id   ff1ab505b2a2dad32d1b673e712dc197
#
_cell.length_a   1.000
_cell.length_b   1.000
_cell.length_c   1.000
_cell.angle_alpha   90.00
_cell.angle_beta   90.00
_cell.angle_gamma   90.00
#
_symmetry.space_group_name_H-M   'P 1'
#
loop_
_entity.id
_entity.type
_entity.pdbx_description
1 polymer ?
#
loop_
_entity_poly.entity_id
_entity_poly.type
_entity_poly.pdbx_seq_one_letter_code
_entity_poly.pdbx_strand_id
1 'polypeptide(L)'
;MSIYIYPLDKMQIPVLLYRQVSSNKRSSIQASSHKGGNRMAAPFLSRDDIEQIAQKILSIYSDAYVPKNHMFYTVEPELLAEVLGITVDYQMLSLDGSILGVTSPDEQMVSVFYDNEECYYYLDGYTVLVDYRLRDSEKLVGRKNYTLAHEIAHQVLYKAFPNAYHSANRLTCDYRRTRNSHKEISNWVEWQADALAAALLMPKDAILDVMFLTGLGEHIGTLSKKYTPNKYESFCRLAEALGASKSALSFRMEDLGLLDRNLLYK
;
A
#
# COMPACT_ATOMS: atom_id res chain seq x y z
N MET A 1 1.28 -21.12 -25.84
CA MET A 1 -0.20 -21.18 -25.78
C MET A 1 -0.60 -20.09 -24.82
N SER A 2 -0.90 -18.89 -25.35
CA SER A 2 -1.23 -17.71 -24.55
C SER A 2 -2.63 -17.89 -23.96
N ILE A 3 -2.73 -18.03 -22.68
CA ILE A 3 -4.01 -17.98 -21.97
C ILE A 3 -4.39 -16.49 -21.92
N TYR A 4 -5.27 -16.08 -22.83
CA TYR A 4 -5.98 -14.82 -22.72
C TYR A 4 -6.93 -14.94 -21.52
N ILE A 5 -6.51 -14.45 -20.37
CA ILE A 5 -7.41 -14.17 -19.26
C ILE A 5 -8.22 -12.95 -19.68
N TYR A 6 -9.51 -13.15 -19.96
CA TYR A 6 -10.46 -12.06 -20.16
C TYR A 6 -10.37 -11.12 -18.95
N PRO A 7 -10.32 -9.80 -19.14
CA PRO A 7 -10.40 -8.89 -18.03
C PRO A 7 -11.73 -9.13 -17.32
N LEU A 8 -11.69 -9.68 -16.12
CA LEU A 8 -12.80 -9.62 -15.19
C LEU A 8 -13.21 -8.17 -15.16
N ASP A 9 -14.49 -7.93 -15.49
CA ASP A 9 -15.10 -6.61 -15.63
C ASP A 9 -14.47 -5.65 -14.59
N LYS A 10 -13.74 -4.63 -15.04
CA LYS A 10 -12.89 -3.73 -14.23
C LYS A 10 -13.64 -3.08 -13.05
N MET A 11 -14.94 -3.29 -12.99
CA MET A 11 -15.85 -2.74 -11.98
C MET A 11 -16.23 -3.71 -10.82
N GLN A 12 -15.92 -5.00 -10.88
CA GLN A 12 -16.49 -5.92 -9.88
C GLN A 12 -15.75 -5.93 -8.53
N ILE A 13 -14.43 -5.78 -8.50
CA ILE A 13 -13.65 -5.87 -7.27
C ILE A 13 -13.92 -4.69 -6.31
N PRO A 14 -13.90 -3.43 -6.75
CA PRO A 14 -14.25 -2.30 -5.88
C PRO A 14 -15.68 -2.36 -5.36
N VAL A 15 -16.65 -2.81 -6.17
CA VAL A 15 -18.05 -2.91 -5.79
C VAL A 15 -18.28 -4.03 -4.77
N LEU A 16 -17.58 -5.16 -4.88
CA LEU A 16 -17.63 -6.25 -3.91
C LEU A 16 -17.00 -5.82 -2.57
N LEU A 17 -15.88 -5.13 -2.58
CA LEU A 17 -15.24 -4.57 -1.38
C LEU A 17 -16.17 -3.56 -0.69
N TYR A 18 -16.79 -2.64 -1.45
CA TYR A 18 -17.73 -1.66 -0.92
C TYR A 18 -18.96 -2.31 -0.27
N ARG A 19 -19.61 -3.27 -0.94
CA ARG A 19 -20.82 -3.95 -0.43
C ARG A 19 -20.56 -4.68 0.87
N GLN A 20 -19.38 -5.30 1.03
CA GLN A 20 -19.05 -6.08 2.23
C GLN A 20 -18.60 -5.21 3.41
N VAL A 21 -17.81 -4.16 3.18
CA VAL A 21 -17.43 -3.21 4.22
C VAL A 21 -18.64 -2.42 4.70
N SER A 22 -19.55 -2.05 3.79
CA SER A 22 -20.80 -1.34 4.12
C SER A 22 -21.83 -2.22 4.84
N SER A 23 -21.87 -3.53 4.57
CA SER A 23 -22.80 -4.45 5.26
C SER A 23 -22.44 -4.67 6.72
N ASN A 24 -21.15 -4.67 7.05
CA ASN A 24 -20.68 -4.81 8.42
C ASN A 24 -20.81 -3.53 9.25
N LYS A 25 -20.95 -2.36 8.63
CA LYS A 25 -20.98 -1.04 9.30
C LYS A 25 -22.36 -0.37 9.38
N ARG A 26 -23.45 -0.99 8.94
CA ARG A 26 -24.79 -0.39 9.09
C ARG A 26 -25.19 -0.06 10.53
N SER A 27 -24.44 -0.54 11.52
CA SER A 27 -24.67 -0.29 12.95
C SER A 27 -23.76 0.78 13.60
N SER A 28 -22.74 1.33 12.92
CA SER A 28 -21.77 2.22 13.58
C SER A 28 -21.44 3.53 12.86
N ILE A 29 -21.95 3.78 11.66
CA ILE A 29 -21.81 5.08 11.01
C ILE A 29 -22.98 5.98 11.43
N GLN A 30 -23.02 6.41 12.69
CA GLN A 30 -23.69 7.66 13.03
C GLN A 30 -22.80 8.80 12.52
N ALA A 31 -23.23 9.38 11.39
CA ALA A 31 -22.69 10.65 10.93
C ALA A 31 -22.83 11.65 12.08
N SER A 32 -21.69 12.12 12.60
CA SER A 32 -21.68 13.31 13.44
C SER A 32 -22.08 14.48 12.54
N SER A 33 -23.37 14.82 12.55
CA SER A 33 -23.92 16.00 11.90
C SER A 33 -23.45 17.23 12.64
N HIS A 34 -22.29 17.77 12.26
CA HIS A 34 -21.96 19.15 12.55
C HIS A 34 -22.45 20.00 11.38
N LYS A 35 -23.38 20.92 11.70
CA LYS A 35 -23.95 21.92 10.82
C LYS A 35 -22.81 22.75 10.18
N GLY A 36 -22.64 22.66 8.88
CA GLY A 36 -21.75 23.51 8.12
C GLY A 36 -21.21 22.83 6.89
N GLY A 37 -21.89 22.97 5.72
CA GLY A 37 -21.36 22.68 4.38
C GLY A 37 -21.05 21.18 4.14
N ASN A 38 -21.81 20.57 3.23
CA ASN A 38 -21.70 19.17 2.79
C ASN A 38 -20.36 18.85 2.10
N ARG A 39 -19.26 18.77 2.84
CA ARG A 39 -18.04 18.07 2.40
C ARG A 39 -18.05 16.73 3.13
N MET A 40 -18.36 15.67 2.40
CA MET A 40 -18.18 14.32 2.94
C MET A 40 -16.67 14.11 3.13
N ALA A 41 -16.24 14.02 4.39
CA ALA A 41 -14.85 13.68 4.71
C ALA A 41 -14.57 12.23 4.30
N ALA A 42 -13.33 11.92 3.93
CA ALA A 42 -12.91 10.54 3.69
C ALA A 42 -13.32 9.63 4.87
N PRO A 43 -13.82 8.39 4.63
CA PRO A 43 -14.26 7.53 5.71
C PRO A 43 -13.08 7.20 6.60
N PHE A 44 -13.32 7.21 7.91
CA PHE A 44 -12.34 6.69 8.85
C PHE A 44 -12.35 5.16 8.77
N LEU A 45 -11.26 4.56 8.30
CA LEU A 45 -11.01 3.13 8.34
C LEU A 45 -10.13 2.82 9.55
N SER A 46 -10.59 1.91 10.39
CA SER A 46 -9.75 1.37 11.46
C SER A 46 -8.66 0.45 10.89
N ARG A 47 -7.65 0.12 11.69
CA ARG A 47 -6.63 -0.86 11.31
C ARG A 47 -7.26 -2.21 10.94
N ASP A 48 -8.26 -2.65 11.69
CA ASP A 48 -8.97 -3.91 11.41
C ASP A 48 -9.73 -3.86 10.07
N ASP A 49 -10.34 -2.72 9.73
CA ASP A 49 -10.98 -2.53 8.42
C ASP A 49 -9.94 -2.66 7.29
N ILE A 50 -8.77 -2.05 7.46
CA ILE A 50 -7.67 -2.10 6.49
C ILE A 50 -7.13 -3.52 6.33
N GLU A 51 -6.91 -4.25 7.44
CA GLU A 51 -6.51 -5.66 7.41
C GLU A 51 -7.54 -6.52 6.66
N GLN A 52 -8.83 -6.33 6.90
CA GLN A 52 -9.88 -7.05 6.19
C GLN A 52 -9.91 -6.74 4.69
N ILE A 53 -9.67 -5.49 4.29
CA ILE A 53 -9.54 -5.10 2.88
C ILE A 53 -8.33 -5.80 2.26
N ALA A 54 -7.18 -5.74 2.93
CA ALA A 54 -5.96 -6.39 2.47
C ALA A 54 -6.13 -7.90 2.30
N GLN A 55 -6.71 -8.60 3.29
CA GLN A 55 -6.96 -10.04 3.23
C GLN A 55 -7.81 -10.44 2.03
N LYS A 56 -8.84 -9.68 1.69
CA LYS A 56 -9.69 -9.95 0.51
C LYS A 56 -8.92 -9.78 -0.79
N ILE A 57 -8.12 -8.73 -0.90
CA ILE A 57 -7.29 -8.47 -2.08
C ILE A 57 -6.25 -9.59 -2.22
N LEU A 58 -5.62 -9.99 -1.12
CA LEU A 58 -4.62 -11.05 -1.10
C LEU A 58 -5.23 -12.43 -1.43
N SER A 59 -6.50 -12.67 -1.06
CA SER A 59 -7.20 -13.89 -1.48
C SER A 59 -7.36 -13.92 -3.00
N ILE A 60 -7.75 -12.82 -3.63
CA ILE A 60 -7.89 -12.73 -5.10
C ILE A 60 -6.52 -12.90 -5.78
N TYR A 61 -5.47 -12.27 -5.24
CA TYR A 61 -4.10 -12.42 -5.72
C TYR A 61 -3.63 -13.89 -5.61
N SER A 62 -3.87 -14.51 -4.47
CA SER A 62 -3.51 -15.90 -4.24
C SER A 62 -4.23 -16.85 -5.20
N ASP A 63 -5.52 -16.66 -5.42
CA ASP A 63 -6.30 -17.48 -6.35
C ASP A 63 -5.80 -17.36 -7.80
N ALA A 64 -5.24 -16.19 -8.17
CA ALA A 64 -4.73 -15.94 -9.51
C ALA A 64 -3.31 -16.47 -9.75
N TYR A 65 -2.42 -16.35 -8.76
CA TYR A 65 -0.98 -16.53 -8.98
C TYR A 65 -0.32 -17.59 -8.09
N VAL A 66 -0.97 -18.01 -7.00
CA VAL A 66 -0.36 -18.98 -6.08
C VAL A 66 -0.89 -20.37 -6.36
N PRO A 67 -0.03 -21.37 -6.63
CA PRO A 67 -0.48 -22.74 -6.80
C PRO A 67 -1.19 -23.26 -5.54
N LYS A 68 -2.25 -24.05 -5.72
CA LYS A 68 -2.98 -24.65 -4.61
C LYS A 68 -2.03 -25.41 -3.70
N ASN A 69 -2.17 -25.24 -2.39
CA ASN A 69 -1.33 -25.82 -1.34
C ASN A 69 0.09 -25.25 -1.23
N HIS A 70 0.38 -24.10 -1.85
CA HIS A 70 1.60 -23.36 -1.63
C HIS A 70 1.32 -22.16 -0.73
N MET A 71 2.22 -21.91 0.22
CA MET A 71 2.26 -20.65 0.98
C MET A 71 3.06 -19.64 0.18
N PHE A 72 2.60 -18.39 0.18
CA PHE A 72 3.38 -17.31 -0.39
C PHE A 72 3.72 -16.31 0.72
N TYR A 73 4.94 -15.83 0.69
CA TYR A 73 5.41 -14.83 1.64
C TYR A 73 5.63 -13.47 0.98
N THR A 74 5.97 -13.48 -0.30
CA THR A 74 6.23 -12.27 -1.08
C THR A 74 5.06 -11.97 -2.01
N VAL A 75 4.55 -10.75 -1.94
CA VAL A 75 3.58 -10.20 -2.89
C VAL A 75 4.34 -9.37 -3.92
N GLU A 76 4.14 -9.66 -5.19
CA GLU A 76 4.68 -8.88 -6.28
C GLU A 76 3.69 -7.77 -6.67
N PRO A 77 4.01 -6.49 -6.41
CA PRO A 77 3.05 -5.41 -6.61
C PRO A 77 2.60 -5.22 -8.05
N GLU A 78 3.46 -5.54 -9.03
CA GLU A 78 3.09 -5.52 -10.44
C GLU A 78 1.99 -6.54 -10.77
N LEU A 79 2.10 -7.77 -10.26
CA LEU A 79 1.08 -8.81 -10.42
C LEU A 79 -0.19 -8.46 -9.61
N LEU A 80 -0.03 -7.81 -8.45
CA LEU A 80 -1.16 -7.31 -7.67
C LEU A 80 -1.92 -6.23 -8.44
N ALA A 81 -1.23 -5.30 -9.10
CA ALA A 81 -1.82 -4.30 -9.97
C ALA A 81 -2.59 -4.96 -11.12
N GLU A 82 -1.99 -5.96 -11.77
CA GLU A 82 -2.62 -6.68 -12.88
C GLU A 82 -3.95 -7.32 -12.46
N VAL A 83 -3.98 -8.03 -11.33
CA VAL A 83 -5.19 -8.68 -10.80
C VAL A 83 -6.29 -7.67 -10.46
N LEU A 84 -5.90 -6.46 -10.05
CA LEU A 84 -6.83 -5.37 -9.73
C LEU A 84 -7.26 -4.56 -10.96
N GLY A 85 -6.72 -4.87 -12.14
CA GLY A 85 -6.98 -4.12 -13.38
C GLY A 85 -6.37 -2.72 -13.37
N ILE A 86 -5.28 -2.52 -12.62
CA ILE A 86 -4.52 -1.27 -12.52
C ILE A 86 -3.36 -1.36 -13.50
N THR A 87 -3.20 -0.35 -14.33
CA THR A 87 -2.05 -0.21 -15.24
C THR A 87 -0.88 0.42 -14.47
N VAL A 88 0.31 -0.15 -14.61
CA VAL A 88 1.55 0.42 -14.06
C VAL A 88 2.41 0.93 -15.19
N ASP A 89 2.86 2.17 -15.10
CA ASP A 89 3.83 2.73 -16.03
C ASP A 89 4.96 3.46 -15.27
N TYR A 90 6.12 3.56 -15.90
CA TYR A 90 7.33 4.11 -15.32
C TYR A 90 7.75 5.37 -16.07
N GLN A 91 7.70 6.52 -15.37
CA GLN A 91 8.01 7.82 -15.94
C GLN A 91 8.99 8.58 -15.05
N MET A 92 9.69 9.58 -15.58
CA MET A 92 10.42 10.54 -14.73
C MET A 92 9.41 11.53 -14.14
N LEU A 93 9.10 11.36 -12.85
CA LEU A 93 8.07 12.14 -12.17
C LEU A 93 8.57 13.48 -11.62
N SER A 94 9.87 13.60 -11.39
CA SER A 94 10.54 14.84 -10.97
C SER A 94 12.01 14.82 -11.33
N LEU A 95 12.60 15.99 -11.60
CA LEU A 95 14.02 16.09 -11.93
C LEU A 95 14.93 15.69 -10.75
N ASP A 96 14.53 16.06 -9.54
CA ASP A 96 15.28 15.83 -8.31
C ASP A 96 15.01 14.46 -7.65
N GLY A 97 14.10 13.65 -8.19
CA GLY A 97 13.72 12.36 -7.61
C GLY A 97 12.91 12.46 -6.32
N SER A 98 12.29 13.59 -6.05
CA SER A 98 11.45 13.80 -4.86
C SER A 98 10.09 13.11 -4.96
N ILE A 99 9.54 12.96 -6.18
CA ILE A 99 8.28 12.28 -6.44
C ILE A 99 8.59 10.87 -6.92
N LEU A 100 8.07 9.87 -6.23
CA LEU A 100 8.33 8.45 -6.50
C LEU A 100 7.13 7.71 -7.09
N GLY A 101 5.91 8.17 -6.83
CA GLY A 101 4.67 7.61 -7.35
C GLY A 101 3.61 8.68 -7.53
N VAL A 102 2.72 8.47 -8.45
CA VAL A 102 1.57 9.33 -8.73
C VAL A 102 0.40 8.49 -9.23
N THR A 103 -0.78 8.72 -8.65
CA THR A 103 -2.02 8.17 -9.18
C THR A 103 -3.16 9.16 -9.01
N SER A 104 -4.28 8.94 -9.69
CA SER A 104 -5.46 9.78 -9.62
C SER A 104 -6.73 8.94 -9.58
N PRO A 105 -7.77 9.36 -8.83
CA PRO A 105 -9.08 8.71 -8.88
C PRO A 105 -9.81 8.92 -10.21
N ASP A 106 -9.49 10.01 -10.90
CA ASP A 106 -10.16 10.48 -12.11
C ASP A 106 -9.16 10.80 -13.22
N GLU A 107 -9.70 11.02 -14.40
CA GLU A 107 -8.94 11.50 -15.57
C GLU A 107 -8.27 12.84 -15.27
N GLN A 108 -6.95 12.90 -15.45
CA GLN A 108 -6.21 14.16 -15.34
C GLN A 108 -4.86 14.12 -16.05
N MET A 109 -4.35 15.30 -16.37
CA MET A 109 -2.99 15.49 -16.86
C MET A 109 -2.04 15.70 -15.69
N VAL A 110 -0.92 14.98 -15.67
CA VAL A 110 0.15 15.15 -14.69
C VAL A 110 1.46 15.45 -15.40
N SER A 111 2.32 16.28 -14.77
CA SER A 111 3.64 16.58 -15.31
C SER A 111 4.55 15.38 -15.16
N VAL A 112 5.25 15.05 -16.24
CA VAL A 112 6.36 14.10 -16.31
C VAL A 112 7.51 14.74 -17.07
N PHE A 113 8.71 14.17 -17.01
CA PHE A 113 9.88 14.73 -17.67
C PHE A 113 10.46 13.75 -18.69
N TYR A 114 10.79 14.27 -19.87
CA TYR A 114 11.50 13.54 -20.90
C TYR A 114 12.70 14.40 -21.38
N ASP A 115 13.90 13.85 -21.35
CA ASP A 115 15.14 14.59 -21.65
C ASP A 115 15.29 15.91 -20.87
N ASN A 116 14.83 15.94 -19.62
CA ASN A 116 14.73 17.11 -18.73
C ASN A 116 13.73 18.18 -19.17
N GLU A 117 12.94 17.95 -20.20
CA GLU A 117 11.82 18.81 -20.59
C GLU A 117 10.52 18.34 -19.95
N GLU A 118 9.71 19.28 -19.48
CA GLU A 118 8.40 18.97 -18.92
C GLU A 118 7.42 18.59 -20.02
N CYS A 119 6.79 17.44 -19.83
CA CYS A 119 5.74 16.90 -20.68
C CYS A 119 4.52 16.58 -19.82
N TYR A 120 3.41 16.22 -20.48
CA TYR A 120 2.19 15.84 -19.77
C TYR A 120 1.82 14.40 -20.08
N TYR A 121 1.51 13.66 -19.03
CA TYR A 121 0.99 12.30 -19.10
C TYR A 121 -0.49 12.31 -18.74
N TYR A 122 -1.31 11.62 -19.52
CA TYR A 122 -2.74 11.47 -19.25
C TYR A 122 -2.99 10.25 -18.37
N LEU A 123 -3.49 10.48 -17.17
CA LEU A 123 -4.00 9.44 -16.27
C LEU A 123 -5.48 9.21 -16.58
N ASP A 124 -5.86 7.94 -16.70
CA ASP A 124 -7.22 7.48 -17.00
C ASP A 124 -8.05 7.12 -15.76
N GLY A 125 -7.51 7.41 -14.56
CA GLY A 125 -8.10 7.00 -13.29
C GLY A 125 -7.89 5.52 -12.92
N TYR A 126 -7.11 4.76 -13.72
CA TYR A 126 -6.74 3.37 -13.48
C TYR A 126 -5.23 3.13 -13.60
N THR A 127 -4.49 4.16 -13.91
CA THR A 127 -3.04 4.11 -14.09
C THR A 127 -2.32 4.62 -12.85
N VAL A 128 -1.29 3.90 -12.46
CA VAL A 128 -0.30 4.26 -11.45
C VAL A 128 1.02 4.55 -12.16
N LEU A 129 1.59 5.71 -11.92
CA LEU A 129 2.95 6.06 -12.36
C LEU A 129 3.93 5.84 -11.22
N VAL A 130 5.07 5.24 -11.54
CA VAL A 130 6.20 5.06 -10.63
C VAL A 130 7.43 5.70 -11.27
N ASP A 131 8.27 6.32 -10.45
CA ASP A 131 9.51 6.90 -10.96
C ASP A 131 10.41 5.84 -11.60
N TYR A 132 10.82 6.06 -12.85
CA TYR A 132 11.57 5.08 -13.65
C TYR A 132 12.90 4.67 -13.00
N ARG A 133 13.50 5.51 -12.15
CA ARG A 133 14.75 5.22 -11.42
C ARG A 133 14.59 4.08 -10.42
N LEU A 134 13.35 3.73 -10.06
CA LEU A 134 13.05 2.59 -9.20
C LEU A 134 12.94 1.27 -9.96
N ARG A 135 12.73 1.30 -11.29
CA ARG A 135 12.38 0.14 -12.10
C ARG A 135 13.41 -0.98 -12.02
N ASP A 136 14.67 -0.66 -12.34
CA ASP A 136 15.71 -1.65 -12.58
C ASP A 136 16.78 -1.66 -11.47
N SER A 137 16.54 -1.00 -10.35
CA SER A 137 17.49 -0.91 -9.25
C SER A 137 17.30 -2.02 -8.23
N GLU A 138 18.16 -3.04 -8.27
CA GLU A 138 18.17 -4.11 -7.25
C GLU A 138 18.30 -3.57 -5.81
N LYS A 139 19.01 -2.47 -5.61
CA LYS A 139 19.19 -1.84 -4.30
C LYS A 139 17.93 -1.14 -3.79
N LEU A 140 17.00 -0.81 -4.68
CA LEU A 140 15.78 -0.06 -4.37
C LEU A 140 14.52 -0.90 -4.46
N VAL A 141 14.61 -2.22 -4.63
CA VAL A 141 13.47 -3.13 -4.76
C VAL A 141 12.44 -2.91 -3.65
N GLY A 142 12.85 -2.88 -2.39
CA GLY A 142 11.93 -2.64 -1.28
C GLY A 142 11.26 -1.24 -1.34
N ARG A 143 11.96 -0.23 -1.89
CA ARG A 143 11.38 1.10 -2.11
C ARG A 143 10.39 1.07 -3.27
N LYS A 144 10.76 0.44 -4.40
CA LYS A 144 9.89 0.25 -5.56
C LYS A 144 8.59 -0.43 -5.15
N ASN A 145 8.70 -1.58 -4.49
CA ASN A 145 7.56 -2.37 -4.06
C ASN A 145 6.62 -1.57 -3.15
N TYR A 146 7.19 -0.84 -2.18
CA TYR A 146 6.39 -0.04 -1.27
C TYR A 146 5.72 1.14 -1.98
N THR A 147 6.44 1.87 -2.84
CA THR A 147 5.87 2.96 -3.63
C THR A 147 4.71 2.47 -4.49
N LEU A 148 4.91 1.39 -5.23
CA LEU A 148 3.87 0.83 -6.09
C LEU A 148 2.67 0.35 -5.29
N ALA A 149 2.88 -0.37 -4.17
CA ALA A 149 1.79 -0.81 -3.31
C ALA A 149 1.03 0.36 -2.67
N HIS A 150 1.70 1.47 -2.37
CA HIS A 150 1.08 2.69 -1.85
C HIS A 150 0.14 3.33 -2.88
N GLU A 151 0.59 3.47 -4.13
CA GLU A 151 -0.26 4.00 -5.20
C GLU A 151 -1.43 3.05 -5.55
N ILE A 152 -1.19 1.73 -5.52
CA ILE A 152 -2.26 0.72 -5.63
C ILE A 152 -3.27 0.89 -4.50
N ALA A 153 -2.80 1.09 -3.27
CA ALA A 153 -3.68 1.30 -2.12
C ALA A 153 -4.57 2.54 -2.30
N HIS A 154 -4.05 3.64 -2.82
CA HIS A 154 -4.85 4.79 -3.20
C HIS A 154 -5.93 4.43 -4.22
N GLN A 155 -5.59 3.71 -5.29
CA GLN A 155 -6.56 3.28 -6.30
C GLN A 155 -7.66 2.40 -5.70
N VAL A 156 -7.30 1.46 -4.83
CA VAL A 156 -8.26 0.61 -4.11
C VAL A 156 -9.21 1.45 -3.26
N LEU A 157 -8.68 2.39 -2.47
CA LEU A 157 -9.46 3.26 -1.61
C LEU A 157 -10.37 4.20 -2.40
N TYR A 158 -9.88 4.77 -3.50
CA TYR A 158 -10.68 5.62 -4.39
C TYR A 158 -11.86 4.87 -4.99
N LYS A 159 -11.63 3.65 -5.48
CA LYS A 159 -12.70 2.82 -6.08
C LYS A 159 -13.65 2.26 -5.02
N ALA A 160 -13.18 1.95 -3.82
CA ALA A 160 -14.03 1.47 -2.72
C ALA A 160 -14.92 2.57 -2.12
N PHE A 161 -14.45 3.82 -2.12
CA PHE A 161 -15.14 4.94 -1.46
C PHE A 161 -15.19 6.20 -2.36
N PRO A 162 -15.75 6.13 -3.59
CA PRO A 162 -15.66 7.21 -4.56
C PRO A 162 -16.22 8.55 -4.02
N ASN A 163 -17.35 8.51 -3.33
CA ASN A 163 -17.98 9.73 -2.79
C ASN A 163 -17.14 10.45 -1.74
N ALA A 164 -16.22 9.76 -1.10
CA ALA A 164 -15.38 10.31 -0.05
C ALA A 164 -14.08 10.92 -0.60
N TYR A 165 -13.56 10.34 -1.68
CA TYR A 165 -12.28 10.76 -2.24
C TYR A 165 -12.43 11.76 -3.40
N HIS A 166 -13.54 11.74 -4.17
CA HIS A 166 -13.84 12.77 -5.18
C HIS A 166 -14.01 14.19 -4.59
N SER A 167 -14.39 14.31 -3.31
CA SER A 167 -14.53 15.62 -2.64
C SER A 167 -13.20 16.22 -2.19
N ALA A 168 -12.16 15.41 -2.07
CA ALA A 168 -10.82 15.85 -1.74
C ALA A 168 -10.14 16.32 -3.02
N ASN A 169 -10.33 17.60 -3.38
CA ASN A 169 -9.70 18.24 -4.53
C ASN A 169 -8.23 17.82 -4.67
N ARG A 170 -7.90 17.21 -5.83
CA ARG A 170 -6.56 17.06 -6.39
C ARG A 170 -5.52 16.47 -5.43
N LEU A 171 -5.62 15.17 -5.21
CA LEU A 171 -4.52 14.44 -4.58
C LEU A 171 -3.68 13.79 -5.69
N THR A 172 -2.77 14.57 -6.26
CA THR A 172 -1.51 14.01 -6.71
C THR A 172 -0.81 13.57 -5.44
N CYS A 173 -0.71 12.28 -5.21
CA CYS A 173 -0.01 11.77 -4.04
C CYS A 173 1.50 11.90 -4.31
N ASP A 174 2.03 13.09 -3.94
CA ASP A 174 3.46 13.27 -3.83
C ASP A 174 3.94 12.41 -2.67
N TYR A 175 4.47 11.23 -2.93
CA TYR A 175 5.16 10.45 -1.91
C TYR A 175 6.46 11.16 -1.52
N ARG A 176 6.31 12.31 -0.89
CA ARG A 176 7.39 13.01 -0.21
C ARG A 176 7.43 12.50 1.22
N ARG A 177 8.48 11.79 1.55
CA ARG A 177 8.76 11.34 2.90
C ARG A 177 9.01 12.52 3.84
N THR A 178 7.94 13.26 4.20
CA THR A 178 8.01 14.29 5.24
C THR A 178 7.65 13.70 6.59
N ARG A 179 8.68 13.48 7.39
CA ARG A 179 8.61 12.93 8.77
C ARG A 179 7.87 13.81 9.77
N ASN A 180 7.40 14.99 9.41
CA ASN A 180 6.97 16.04 10.35
C ASN A 180 5.78 16.85 9.87
N SER A 181 4.65 16.26 9.49
CA SER A 181 3.46 17.07 9.29
C SER A 181 2.30 16.66 10.20
N HIS A 182 1.80 17.65 10.92
CA HIS A 182 0.67 17.56 11.84
C HIS A 182 -0.64 17.23 11.11
N LYS A 183 -1.37 16.33 11.68
CA LYS A 183 -2.77 15.89 11.60
C LYS A 183 -3.78 16.84 10.87
N GLU A 184 -3.76 16.87 9.54
CA GLU A 184 -4.85 17.42 8.73
C GLU A 184 -5.54 16.28 7.95
N ILE A 185 -6.72 16.53 7.39
CA ILE A 185 -7.56 15.51 6.73
C ILE A 185 -6.82 14.83 5.55
N SER A 186 -5.94 15.54 4.85
CA SER A 186 -5.00 14.96 3.86
C SER A 186 -4.13 13.85 4.43
N ASN A 187 -3.78 13.96 5.71
CA ASN A 187 -2.95 13.00 6.44
C ASN A 187 -3.66 11.68 6.71
N TRP A 188 -5.01 11.65 6.74
CA TRP A 188 -5.76 10.40 6.93
C TRP A 188 -5.82 9.55 5.67
N VAL A 189 -5.92 10.16 4.52
CA VAL A 189 -5.91 9.47 3.23
C VAL A 189 -4.55 8.79 3.03
N GLU A 190 -3.46 9.54 3.25
CA GLU A 190 -2.11 9.02 3.19
C GLU A 190 -1.86 7.91 4.22
N TRP A 191 -2.30 8.11 5.46
CA TRP A 191 -2.16 7.10 6.50
C TRP A 191 -2.90 5.79 6.15
N GLN A 192 -4.10 5.88 5.58
CA GLN A 192 -4.87 4.72 5.16
C GLN A 192 -4.19 4.01 3.98
N ALA A 193 -3.64 4.76 3.02
CA ALA A 193 -2.88 4.20 1.91
C ALA A 193 -1.59 3.53 2.38
N ASP A 194 -0.83 4.17 3.28
CA ASP A 194 0.36 3.58 3.90
C ASP A 194 0.04 2.29 4.65
N ALA A 195 -1.02 2.30 5.46
CA ALA A 195 -1.42 1.13 6.24
C ALA A 195 -1.88 -0.02 5.34
N LEU A 196 -2.64 0.27 4.27
CA LEU A 196 -3.09 -0.72 3.32
C LEU A 196 -1.91 -1.28 2.50
N ALA A 197 -1.00 -0.43 2.02
CA ALA A 197 0.21 -0.86 1.33
C ALA A 197 1.06 -1.79 2.19
N ALA A 198 1.25 -1.44 3.47
CA ALA A 198 1.98 -2.28 4.41
C ALA A 198 1.29 -3.62 4.66
N ALA A 199 -0.05 -3.65 4.73
CA ALA A 199 -0.82 -4.87 4.92
C ALA A 199 -0.80 -5.77 3.68
N LEU A 200 -0.78 -5.20 2.47
CA LEU A 200 -0.69 -5.92 1.22
C LEU A 200 0.69 -6.56 1.01
N LEU A 201 1.77 -5.79 1.25
CA LEU A 201 3.14 -6.29 1.07
C LEU A 201 3.61 -7.22 2.18
N MET A 202 3.14 -6.99 3.40
CA MET A 202 3.58 -7.68 4.60
C MET A 202 2.36 -8.22 5.36
N PRO A 203 1.67 -9.25 4.81
CA PRO A 203 0.52 -9.86 5.46
C PRO A 203 0.89 -10.37 6.85
N LYS A 204 0.00 -10.16 7.83
CA LYS A 204 0.25 -10.56 9.22
C LYS A 204 0.59 -12.05 9.34
N ASP A 205 -0.15 -12.89 8.64
CA ASP A 205 0.05 -14.35 8.70
C ASP A 205 1.41 -14.75 8.11
N ALA A 206 1.82 -14.13 6.99
CA ALA A 206 3.15 -14.36 6.41
C ALA A 206 4.28 -13.91 7.36
N ILE A 207 4.11 -12.78 8.06
CA ILE A 207 5.09 -12.35 9.08
C ILE A 207 5.18 -13.39 10.20
N LEU A 208 4.05 -13.85 10.75
CA LEU A 208 4.02 -14.82 11.84
C LEU A 208 4.64 -16.16 11.44
N ASP A 209 4.34 -16.64 10.26
CA ASP A 209 4.92 -17.89 9.74
C ASP A 209 6.44 -17.81 9.61
N VAL A 210 6.96 -16.73 9.01
CA VAL A 210 8.41 -16.55 8.85
C VAL A 210 9.08 -16.28 10.21
N MET A 211 8.43 -15.57 11.15
CA MET A 211 8.93 -15.42 12.53
C MET A 211 9.07 -16.78 13.22
N PHE A 212 8.08 -17.66 13.05
CA PHE A 212 8.14 -19.02 13.57
C PHE A 212 9.29 -19.84 12.93
N LEU A 213 9.41 -19.82 11.61
CA LEU A 213 10.45 -20.53 10.87
C LEU A 213 11.88 -20.04 11.19
N THR A 214 12.02 -18.76 11.50
CA THR A 214 13.32 -18.13 11.80
C THR A 214 13.67 -18.12 13.30
N GLY A 215 12.79 -18.65 14.14
CA GLY A 215 13.00 -18.70 15.60
C GLY A 215 12.95 -17.32 16.29
N LEU A 216 12.27 -16.34 15.70
CA LEU A 216 12.08 -15.02 16.30
C LEU A 216 11.09 -15.02 17.46
N GLY A 217 10.27 -16.09 17.59
CA GLY A 217 9.19 -16.20 18.56
C GLY A 217 7.96 -15.38 18.13
N GLU A 218 6.98 -15.29 19.02
CA GLU A 218 5.70 -14.60 18.74
C GLU A 218 5.81 -13.08 18.88
N HIS A 219 6.84 -12.59 19.56
CA HIS A 219 7.04 -11.16 19.85
C HIS A 219 8.52 -10.83 20.05
N ILE A 220 8.94 -9.66 19.61
CA ILE A 220 10.30 -9.15 19.73
C ILE A 220 10.32 -7.92 20.64
N GLY A 221 10.77 -8.08 21.90
CA GLY A 221 10.89 -6.96 22.85
C GLY A 221 12.04 -6.00 22.49
N THR A 222 13.19 -6.55 22.08
CA THR A 222 14.36 -5.73 21.71
C THR A 222 14.98 -6.23 20.43
N LEU A 223 15.12 -5.32 19.46
CA LEU A 223 15.80 -5.58 18.20
C LEU A 223 17.01 -4.67 18.06
N SER A 224 18.20 -5.23 18.18
CA SER A 224 19.44 -4.46 18.11
C SER A 224 20.57 -5.26 17.48
N LYS A 225 21.24 -4.69 16.49
CA LYS A 225 22.43 -5.30 15.87
C LYS A 225 23.54 -5.55 16.90
N LYS A 226 23.63 -4.73 17.94
CA LYS A 226 24.67 -4.82 18.99
C LYS A 226 24.28 -5.78 20.11
N TYR A 227 23.04 -5.73 20.59
CA TYR A 227 22.63 -6.43 21.81
C TYR A 227 21.87 -7.74 21.53
N THR A 228 21.25 -7.86 20.35
CA THR A 228 20.52 -9.06 19.93
C THR A 228 20.88 -9.44 18.49
N PRO A 229 22.17 -9.72 18.19
CA PRO A 229 22.65 -9.90 16.81
C PRO A 229 21.92 -11.03 16.07
N ASN A 230 21.66 -12.16 16.71
CA ASN A 230 20.97 -13.29 16.08
C ASN A 230 19.51 -12.94 15.72
N LYS A 231 18.79 -12.25 16.63
CA LYS A 231 17.41 -11.77 16.34
C LYS A 231 17.41 -10.73 15.23
N TYR A 232 18.43 -9.85 15.23
CA TYR A 232 18.56 -8.84 14.17
C TYR A 232 18.84 -9.49 12.80
N GLU A 233 19.65 -10.54 12.75
CA GLU A 233 19.91 -11.30 11.52
C GLU A 233 18.63 -12.00 11.01
N SER A 234 17.91 -12.69 11.90
CA SER A 234 16.62 -13.31 11.57
C SER A 234 15.59 -12.27 11.09
N PHE A 235 15.54 -11.09 11.71
CA PHE A 235 14.71 -9.97 11.26
C PHE A 235 15.14 -9.47 9.86
N CYS A 236 16.43 -9.41 9.56
CA CYS A 236 16.89 -9.05 8.21
C CYS A 236 16.45 -10.07 7.17
N ARG A 237 16.53 -11.37 7.48
CA ARG A 237 16.04 -12.46 6.61
C ARG A 237 14.53 -12.40 6.42
N LEU A 238 13.77 -12.06 7.46
CA LEU A 238 12.33 -11.84 7.36
C LEU A 238 12.00 -10.69 6.40
N ALA A 239 12.71 -9.55 6.51
CA ALA A 239 12.51 -8.44 5.59
C ALA A 239 12.81 -8.81 4.13
N GLU A 240 13.88 -9.57 3.91
CA GLU A 240 14.27 -10.09 2.59
C GLU A 240 13.22 -11.06 2.04
N ALA A 241 12.76 -12.01 2.84
CA ALA A 241 11.73 -12.99 2.46
C ALA A 241 10.40 -12.32 2.07
N LEU A 242 10.06 -11.19 2.67
CA LEU A 242 8.86 -10.40 2.36
C LEU A 242 9.09 -9.38 1.24
N GLY A 243 10.30 -9.27 0.68
CA GLY A 243 10.63 -8.25 -0.31
C GLY A 243 10.48 -6.82 0.20
N ALA A 244 10.59 -6.62 1.52
CA ALA A 244 10.35 -5.35 2.20
C ALA A 244 11.64 -4.70 2.71
N SER A 245 11.63 -3.37 2.88
CA SER A 245 12.73 -2.72 3.58
C SER A 245 12.64 -2.99 5.09
N LYS A 246 13.81 -3.06 5.76
CA LYS A 246 13.90 -3.25 7.22
C LYS A 246 13.09 -2.21 7.99
N SER A 247 13.07 -0.97 7.50
CA SER A 247 12.30 0.11 8.13
C SER A 247 10.80 -0.08 7.97
N ALA A 248 10.33 -0.49 6.77
CA ALA A 248 8.91 -0.75 6.54
C ALA A 248 8.43 -1.92 7.40
N LEU A 249 9.21 -3.01 7.45
CA LEU A 249 8.89 -4.16 8.28
C LEU A 249 8.88 -3.81 9.77
N SER A 250 9.84 -3.02 10.27
CA SER A 250 9.86 -2.59 11.67
C SER A 250 8.58 -1.83 12.04
N PHE A 251 8.18 -0.84 11.23
CA PHE A 251 6.93 -0.11 11.46
C PHE A 251 5.70 -1.01 11.40
N ARG A 252 5.66 -1.94 10.43
CA ARG A 252 4.55 -2.88 10.31
C ARG A 252 4.45 -3.79 11.53
N MET A 253 5.56 -4.33 12.02
CA MET A 253 5.60 -5.19 13.19
C MET A 253 5.26 -4.43 14.49
N GLU A 254 5.70 -3.17 14.63
CA GLU A 254 5.28 -2.31 15.73
C GLU A 254 3.76 -2.07 15.70
N ASP A 255 3.21 -1.80 14.54
CA ASP A 255 1.77 -1.59 14.35
C ASP A 255 0.92 -2.84 14.64
N LEU A 256 1.46 -4.02 14.37
CA LEU A 256 0.84 -5.30 14.68
C LEU A 256 1.06 -5.75 16.15
N GLY A 257 1.86 -5.04 16.93
CA GLY A 257 2.24 -5.42 18.29
C GLY A 257 3.18 -6.61 18.35
N LEU A 258 3.91 -6.90 17.27
CA LEU A 258 4.90 -7.99 17.18
C LEU A 258 6.32 -7.55 17.52
N LEU A 259 6.55 -6.24 17.57
CA LEU A 259 7.83 -5.62 17.91
C LEU A 259 7.59 -4.43 18.85
N ASP A 260 8.31 -4.39 19.97
CA ASP A 260 8.27 -3.22 20.85
C ASP A 260 8.93 -2.01 20.19
N ARG A 261 8.31 -0.85 20.37
CA ARG A 261 8.88 0.41 19.91
C ARG A 261 10.19 0.68 20.68
N ASN A 262 11.32 0.42 20.05
CA ASN A 262 12.62 0.69 20.64
C ASN A 262 12.90 2.19 20.71
N LEU A 263 12.80 2.78 21.90
CA LEU A 263 13.20 4.16 22.19
C LEU A 263 14.73 4.39 22.15
N LEU A 264 15.52 3.36 21.83
CA LEU A 264 17.00 3.38 21.86
C LEU A 264 17.65 3.94 20.58
N TYR A 265 16.88 4.39 19.60
CA TYR A 265 17.38 5.16 18.45
C TYR A 265 17.10 6.66 18.65
N LYS A 266 17.71 7.25 19.67
CA LYS A 266 17.95 8.70 19.73
C LYS A 266 19.44 8.96 19.58
#